data_19610ea51975525d7129301df1b4b3ba
#
_entry.id   19610ea51975525d7129301df1b4b3ba
#
_cell.length_a   1.000
_cell.length_b   1.000
_cell.length_c   1.000
_cell.angle_alpha   90.00
_cell.angle_beta   90.00
_cell.angle_gamma   90.00
#
_symmetry.space_group_name_H-M   'P 1'
#
loop_
_entity.id
_entity.type
_entity.pdbx_description
1 polymer ?
#
loop_
_entity_poly.entity_id
_entity_poly.type
_entity_poly.pdbx_seq_one_letter_code
_entity_poly.pdbx_strand_id
1 'polypeptide(L)'
;MKIHILLSTYNGEQFLAEQIQSIQQQTVQDWKLLIRDDGSTDRTREIIQEFVAQDSRIHWINENESKNLGVIKSFHNLAQFEEADVYFFSDQDDVWLPQKLELSLAEARKYPAEMPLMVYMDLTVVNQDLEVLSSSMIRSQSGHANTELVQELTENTVTGGVAMVNHALIQLWNQTEDILMHDWYLALLATAFGKLVYIDQPGELYRQHEHNVLGARTWSKRIKKWLRPSLLFRMYWDLIKKSQQQAAFLLDMPLSAEKRELVAAYVTILDQPMHERWQILRQYGLRKNKAFHTLVFTTLIISKF
;
A
#
# COMPACT_ATOMS: atom_id res chain seq x y z
N MET A 1 -11.59 -12.01 -18.22
CA MET A 1 -10.57 -11.59 -17.24
C MET A 1 -11.17 -11.79 -15.88
N LYS A 2 -10.55 -12.63 -15.05
CA LYS A 2 -11.03 -12.94 -13.70
C LYS A 2 -10.53 -11.86 -12.73
N ILE A 3 -11.45 -11.20 -12.03
CA ILE A 3 -11.16 -10.07 -11.16
C ILE A 3 -11.49 -10.47 -9.73
N HIS A 4 -10.49 -10.42 -8.84
CA HIS A 4 -10.72 -10.57 -7.42
C HIS A 4 -10.56 -9.24 -6.69
N ILE A 5 -11.47 -8.97 -5.77
CA ILE A 5 -11.38 -7.88 -4.81
C ILE A 5 -11.08 -8.53 -3.46
N LEU A 6 -10.03 -8.08 -2.81
CA LEU A 6 -9.52 -8.62 -1.55
C LEU A 6 -9.85 -7.66 -0.42
N LEU A 7 -10.76 -8.03 0.47
CA LEU A 7 -11.21 -7.23 1.59
C LEU A 7 -10.78 -7.87 2.91
N SER A 8 -9.90 -7.21 3.65
CA SER A 8 -9.52 -7.61 5.01
C SER A 8 -10.30 -6.79 6.02
N THR A 9 -10.93 -7.46 7.02
CA THR A 9 -11.75 -6.81 8.04
C THR A 9 -11.26 -7.11 9.45
N TYR A 10 -11.37 -6.12 10.34
CA TYR A 10 -11.17 -6.26 11.78
C TYR A 10 -11.90 -5.16 12.53
N ASN A 11 -12.94 -5.52 13.30
CA ASN A 11 -13.79 -4.59 14.05
C ASN A 11 -14.27 -3.40 13.20
N GLY A 12 -14.89 -3.72 12.05
CA GLY A 12 -15.30 -2.75 11.03
C GLY A 12 -16.80 -2.48 10.98
N GLU A 13 -17.58 -2.84 12.01
CA GLU A 13 -19.05 -2.77 11.99
C GLU A 13 -19.61 -1.41 11.55
N GLN A 14 -18.85 -0.33 11.79
CA GLN A 14 -19.31 1.02 11.53
C GLN A 14 -19.36 1.36 10.03
N PHE A 15 -18.43 0.87 9.22
CA PHE A 15 -18.23 1.33 7.85
C PHE A 15 -18.30 0.20 6.80
N LEU A 16 -18.15 -1.06 7.22
CA LEU A 16 -18.04 -2.20 6.31
C LEU A 16 -19.20 -2.32 5.33
N ALA A 17 -20.43 -2.08 5.79
CA ALA A 17 -21.62 -2.18 4.93
C ALA A 17 -21.56 -1.15 3.78
N GLU A 18 -21.15 0.09 4.06
CA GLU A 18 -21.01 1.14 3.05
C GLU A 18 -19.89 0.82 2.05
N GLN A 19 -18.77 0.28 2.53
CA GLN A 19 -17.67 -0.17 1.68
C GLN A 19 -18.12 -1.29 0.73
N ILE A 20 -18.77 -2.35 1.21
CA ILE A 20 -19.26 -3.44 0.35
C ILE A 20 -20.29 -2.92 -0.67
N GLN A 21 -21.20 -2.05 -0.27
CA GLN A 21 -22.16 -1.41 -1.18
C GLN A 21 -21.47 -0.60 -2.29
N SER A 22 -20.38 0.11 -1.97
CA SER A 22 -19.61 0.86 -2.98
C SER A 22 -18.93 -0.05 -3.99
N ILE A 23 -18.50 -1.24 -3.58
CA ILE A 23 -17.99 -2.29 -4.47
C ILE A 23 -19.09 -2.83 -5.37
N GLN A 24 -20.29 -3.08 -4.83
CA GLN A 24 -21.44 -3.54 -5.62
C GLN A 24 -21.87 -2.51 -6.69
N GLN A 25 -21.62 -1.21 -6.46
CA GLN A 25 -21.95 -0.11 -7.36
C GLN A 25 -20.89 0.19 -8.41
N GLN A 26 -19.82 -0.61 -8.53
CA GLN A 26 -18.81 -0.43 -9.57
C GLN A 26 -19.41 -0.57 -10.97
N THR A 27 -18.90 0.20 -11.96
CA THR A 27 -19.31 0.09 -13.37
C THR A 27 -19.00 -1.27 -13.98
N VAL A 28 -17.92 -1.90 -13.56
CA VAL A 28 -17.57 -3.30 -13.92
C VAL A 28 -18.24 -4.21 -12.91
N GLN A 29 -19.04 -5.18 -13.39
CA GLN A 29 -19.85 -6.08 -12.54
C GLN A 29 -19.32 -7.52 -12.46
N ASP A 30 -18.40 -7.92 -13.34
CA ASP A 30 -17.83 -9.27 -13.37
C ASP A 30 -16.59 -9.35 -12.47
N TRP A 31 -16.84 -9.46 -11.17
CA TRP A 31 -15.82 -9.58 -10.12
C TRP A 31 -16.26 -10.57 -9.03
N LYS A 32 -15.29 -11.05 -8.26
CA LYS A 32 -15.49 -11.82 -7.03
C LYS A 32 -14.87 -11.05 -5.86
N LEU A 33 -15.66 -10.80 -4.80
CA LEU A 33 -15.17 -10.23 -3.55
C LEU A 33 -14.82 -11.36 -2.58
N LEU A 34 -13.56 -11.44 -2.20
CA LEU A 34 -13.06 -12.36 -1.18
C LEU A 34 -12.88 -11.56 0.12
N ILE A 35 -13.58 -11.97 1.18
CA ILE A 35 -13.51 -11.33 2.50
C ILE A 35 -12.81 -12.26 3.47
N ARG A 36 -11.84 -11.73 4.22
CA ARG A 36 -11.22 -12.37 5.36
C ARG A 36 -11.42 -11.52 6.61
N ASP A 37 -12.09 -12.07 7.61
CA ASP A 37 -12.21 -11.44 8.92
C ASP A 37 -11.04 -11.84 9.82
N ASP A 38 -10.35 -10.85 10.37
CA ASP A 38 -9.14 -11.04 11.16
C ASP A 38 -9.43 -11.19 12.68
N GLY A 39 -10.57 -11.81 13.01
CA GLY A 39 -10.99 -12.11 14.37
C GLY A 39 -11.76 -10.96 15.04
N SER A 40 -12.71 -10.36 14.33
CA SER A 40 -13.59 -9.31 14.87
C SER A 40 -14.43 -9.78 16.05
N THR A 41 -14.67 -8.87 16.99
CA THR A 41 -15.47 -9.07 18.20
C THR A 41 -16.73 -8.22 18.26
N ASP A 42 -16.93 -7.35 17.28
CA ASP A 42 -18.11 -6.54 17.04
C ASP A 42 -19.05 -7.22 16.02
N ARG A 43 -19.99 -6.48 15.44
CA ARG A 43 -20.97 -7.01 14.48
C ARG A 43 -20.42 -7.21 13.06
N THR A 44 -19.13 -7.05 12.84
CA THR A 44 -18.48 -7.23 11.51
C THR A 44 -18.86 -8.56 10.87
N ARG A 45 -18.78 -9.66 11.62
CA ARG A 45 -19.07 -11.01 11.13
C ARG A 45 -20.54 -11.21 10.72
N GLU A 46 -21.46 -10.61 11.45
CA GLU A 46 -22.89 -10.62 11.11
C GLU A 46 -23.12 -9.87 9.78
N ILE A 47 -22.51 -8.70 9.61
CA ILE A 47 -22.59 -7.91 8.38
C ILE A 47 -22.05 -8.71 7.19
N ILE A 48 -20.90 -9.36 7.32
CA ILE A 48 -20.32 -10.20 6.24
C ILE A 48 -21.31 -11.30 5.85
N GLN A 49 -21.88 -11.99 6.83
CA GLN A 49 -22.85 -13.08 6.60
C GLN A 49 -24.08 -12.60 5.83
N GLU A 50 -24.61 -11.42 6.18
CA GLU A 50 -25.76 -10.81 5.50
C GLU A 50 -25.43 -10.54 4.01
N PHE A 51 -24.26 -9.97 3.69
CA PHE A 51 -23.87 -9.69 2.30
C PHE A 51 -23.58 -10.96 1.49
N VAL A 52 -22.95 -11.97 2.09
CA VAL A 52 -22.71 -13.28 1.45
C VAL A 52 -24.04 -13.97 1.09
N ALA A 53 -25.05 -13.86 1.94
CA ALA A 53 -26.37 -14.43 1.67
C ALA A 53 -27.14 -13.70 0.54
N GLN A 54 -26.84 -12.43 0.29
CA GLN A 54 -27.55 -11.59 -0.68
C GLN A 54 -26.89 -11.52 -2.05
N ASP A 55 -25.55 -11.68 -2.15
CA ASP A 55 -24.79 -11.53 -3.40
C ASP A 55 -23.81 -12.70 -3.58
N SER A 56 -24.07 -13.55 -4.55
CA SER A 56 -23.27 -14.74 -4.84
C SER A 56 -21.82 -14.44 -5.29
N ARG A 57 -21.48 -13.20 -5.58
CA ARG A 57 -20.12 -12.76 -5.91
C ARG A 57 -19.26 -12.54 -4.67
N ILE A 58 -19.87 -12.49 -3.47
CA ILE A 58 -19.20 -12.20 -2.19
C ILE A 58 -18.95 -13.52 -1.46
N HIS A 59 -17.71 -13.76 -1.08
CA HIS A 59 -17.28 -14.99 -0.42
C HIS A 59 -16.47 -14.69 0.84
N TRP A 60 -16.91 -15.27 1.96
CA TRP A 60 -16.17 -15.20 3.21
C TRP A 60 -15.25 -16.42 3.34
N ILE A 61 -13.92 -16.22 3.20
CA ILE A 61 -12.97 -17.33 3.05
C ILE A 61 -12.57 -18.02 4.35
N ASN A 62 -12.85 -17.41 5.52
CA ASN A 62 -12.44 -17.94 6.82
C ASN A 62 -13.58 -17.92 7.85
N GLU A 63 -14.81 -18.23 7.44
CA GLU A 63 -16.01 -18.21 8.29
C GLU A 63 -15.84 -18.98 9.61
N ASN A 64 -15.14 -20.12 9.57
CA ASN A 64 -14.91 -21.00 10.71
C ASN A 64 -13.63 -20.68 11.52
N GLU A 65 -12.91 -19.61 11.17
CA GLU A 65 -11.69 -19.18 11.84
C GLU A 65 -11.89 -17.80 12.48
N SER A 66 -11.23 -17.59 13.64
CA SER A 66 -11.21 -16.29 14.34
C SER A 66 -9.80 -15.82 14.65
N LYS A 67 -8.79 -16.37 13.95
CA LYS A 67 -7.39 -16.06 14.23
C LYS A 67 -7.01 -14.71 13.62
N ASN A 68 -6.52 -13.78 14.47
CA ASN A 68 -5.92 -12.54 14.02
C ASN A 68 -4.52 -12.81 13.48
N LEU A 69 -4.28 -12.47 12.21
CA LEU A 69 -3.00 -12.62 11.52
C LEU A 69 -2.31 -11.27 11.27
N GLY A 70 -3.03 -10.17 11.42
CA GLY A 70 -2.63 -8.84 11.02
C GLY A 70 -2.81 -8.58 9.51
N VAL A 71 -2.86 -7.30 9.14
CA VAL A 71 -3.24 -6.83 7.81
C VAL A 71 -2.43 -7.45 6.67
N ILE A 72 -1.11 -7.54 6.81
CA ILE A 72 -0.21 -8.08 5.77
C ILE A 72 -0.53 -9.54 5.44
N LYS A 73 -0.62 -10.39 6.47
CA LYS A 73 -0.92 -11.82 6.30
C LYS A 73 -2.36 -12.06 5.87
N SER A 74 -3.29 -11.21 6.30
CA SER A 74 -4.68 -11.25 5.86
C SER A 74 -4.79 -11.03 4.36
N PHE A 75 -4.15 -9.98 3.82
CA PHE A 75 -4.13 -9.74 2.39
C PHE A 75 -3.34 -10.77 1.61
N HIS A 76 -2.23 -11.27 2.16
CA HIS A 76 -1.49 -12.36 1.51
C HIS A 76 -2.36 -13.63 1.39
N ASN A 77 -3.06 -14.03 2.45
CA ASN A 77 -3.95 -15.20 2.41
C ASN A 77 -5.08 -15.02 1.40
N LEU A 78 -5.68 -13.82 1.33
CA LEU A 78 -6.69 -13.48 0.33
C LEU A 78 -6.15 -13.61 -1.09
N ALA A 79 -4.94 -13.09 -1.35
CA ALA A 79 -4.30 -13.14 -2.67
C ALA A 79 -3.91 -14.56 -3.11
N GLN A 80 -3.63 -15.46 -2.14
CA GLN A 80 -3.26 -16.86 -2.39
C GLN A 80 -4.47 -17.81 -2.38
N PHE A 81 -5.65 -17.35 -1.98
CA PHE A 81 -6.82 -18.22 -1.82
C PHE A 81 -7.32 -18.83 -3.15
N GLU A 82 -7.38 -18.02 -4.18
CA GLU A 82 -7.82 -18.44 -5.51
C GLU A 82 -7.14 -17.58 -6.58
N GLU A 83 -6.70 -18.20 -7.68
CA GLU A 83 -6.04 -17.52 -8.78
C GLU A 83 -7.01 -16.63 -9.57
N ALA A 84 -6.56 -15.40 -9.91
CA ALA A 84 -7.25 -14.47 -10.79
C ALA A 84 -6.25 -13.74 -11.70
N ASP A 85 -6.73 -13.09 -12.76
CA ASP A 85 -5.88 -12.29 -13.65
C ASP A 85 -5.40 -11.01 -12.94
N VAL A 86 -6.29 -10.40 -12.13
CA VAL A 86 -6.01 -9.18 -11.38
C VAL A 86 -6.67 -9.19 -10.00
N TYR A 87 -6.05 -8.48 -9.06
CA TYR A 87 -6.45 -8.38 -7.67
C TYR A 87 -6.50 -6.92 -7.25
N PHE A 88 -7.61 -6.49 -6.63
CA PHE A 88 -7.78 -5.18 -6.04
C PHE A 88 -7.79 -5.31 -4.52
N PHE A 89 -7.00 -4.49 -3.83
CA PHE A 89 -7.04 -4.44 -2.37
C PHE A 89 -8.13 -3.47 -1.91
N SER A 90 -8.79 -3.80 -0.82
CA SER A 90 -9.86 -3.01 -0.23
C SER A 90 -9.72 -2.96 1.29
N ASP A 91 -9.65 -1.76 1.84
CA ASP A 91 -9.81 -1.53 3.26
C ASP A 91 -11.32 -1.52 3.61
N GLN A 92 -11.68 -1.75 4.88
CA GLN A 92 -13.06 -1.94 5.31
C GLN A 92 -13.85 -0.64 5.55
N ASP A 93 -13.18 0.50 5.56
CA ASP A 93 -13.65 1.78 6.10
C ASP A 93 -13.72 2.92 5.08
N ASP A 94 -13.42 2.63 3.81
CA ASP A 94 -13.44 3.59 2.71
C ASP A 94 -14.73 3.53 1.89
N VAL A 95 -14.82 4.31 0.80
CA VAL A 95 -15.90 4.24 -0.18
C VAL A 95 -15.30 4.31 -1.58
N TRP A 96 -15.45 3.25 -2.37
CA TRP A 96 -14.94 3.21 -3.74
C TRP A 96 -15.76 4.10 -4.68
N LEU A 97 -15.08 4.86 -5.53
CA LEU A 97 -15.73 5.60 -6.59
C LEU A 97 -16.14 4.65 -7.73
N PRO A 98 -17.28 4.89 -8.41
CA PRO A 98 -17.89 3.90 -9.33
C PRO A 98 -17.00 3.41 -10.47
N GLN A 99 -16.06 4.23 -10.96
CA GLN A 99 -15.20 3.92 -12.09
C GLN A 99 -13.82 3.35 -11.71
N LYS A 100 -13.57 3.05 -10.43
CA LYS A 100 -12.25 2.59 -9.96
C LYS A 100 -11.77 1.34 -10.68
N LEU A 101 -12.61 0.31 -10.77
CA LEU A 101 -12.27 -0.92 -11.49
C LEU A 101 -12.04 -0.64 -12.98
N GLU A 102 -12.95 0.08 -13.62
CA GLU A 102 -12.90 0.39 -15.05
C GLU A 102 -11.59 1.09 -15.44
N LEU A 103 -11.23 2.15 -14.72
CA LEU A 103 -10.03 2.95 -14.99
C LEU A 103 -8.74 2.14 -14.77
N SER A 104 -8.68 1.38 -13.66
CA SER A 104 -7.51 0.54 -13.37
C SER A 104 -7.34 -0.57 -14.40
N LEU A 105 -8.43 -1.21 -14.83
CA LEU A 105 -8.41 -2.27 -15.85
C LEU A 105 -8.06 -1.72 -17.24
N ALA A 106 -8.54 -0.53 -17.58
CA ALA A 106 -8.19 0.14 -18.83
C ALA A 106 -6.69 0.45 -18.89
N GLU A 107 -6.11 0.87 -17.78
CA GLU A 107 -4.67 1.10 -17.68
C GLU A 107 -3.88 -0.21 -17.78
N ALA A 108 -4.29 -1.24 -17.03
CA ALA A 108 -3.60 -2.54 -17.00
C ALA A 108 -3.54 -3.21 -18.38
N ARG A 109 -4.57 -3.08 -19.22
CA ARG A 109 -4.62 -3.63 -20.58
C ARG A 109 -3.56 -3.09 -21.53
N LYS A 110 -2.85 -2.02 -21.17
CA LYS A 110 -1.76 -1.47 -21.97
C LYS A 110 -0.45 -2.26 -21.81
N TYR A 111 -0.40 -3.20 -20.87
CA TYR A 111 0.81 -3.95 -20.50
C TYR A 111 0.59 -5.45 -20.67
N PRO A 112 1.66 -6.23 -21.01
CA PRO A 112 1.57 -7.69 -21.08
C PRO A 112 1.17 -8.31 -19.72
N ALA A 113 0.35 -9.36 -19.76
CA ALA A 113 -0.13 -10.03 -18.55
C ALA A 113 1.01 -10.70 -17.74
N GLU A 114 2.07 -11.11 -18.42
CA GLU A 114 3.24 -11.78 -17.84
C GLU A 114 4.20 -10.79 -17.15
N MET A 115 4.10 -9.50 -17.44
CA MET A 115 4.90 -8.47 -16.78
C MET A 115 4.32 -8.15 -15.42
N PRO A 116 5.08 -8.26 -14.32
CA PRO A 116 4.61 -7.86 -12.99
C PRO A 116 4.13 -6.40 -13.01
N LEU A 117 2.86 -6.17 -12.69
CA LEU A 117 2.22 -4.87 -12.82
C LEU A 117 1.46 -4.50 -11.56
N MET A 118 1.69 -3.27 -11.11
CA MET A 118 0.85 -2.61 -10.12
C MET A 118 0.35 -1.29 -10.68
N VAL A 119 -0.95 -1.08 -10.61
CA VAL A 119 -1.60 0.20 -10.95
C VAL A 119 -2.22 0.75 -9.69
N TYR A 120 -1.99 2.02 -9.38
CA TYR A 120 -2.63 2.68 -8.27
C TYR A 120 -3.19 4.05 -8.66
N MET A 121 -4.22 4.47 -7.95
CA MET A 121 -4.90 5.73 -8.18
C MET A 121 -4.60 6.73 -7.07
N ASP A 122 -4.93 8.00 -7.27
CA ASP A 122 -5.05 8.94 -6.17
C ASP A 122 -6.30 8.62 -5.33
N LEU A 123 -6.45 9.29 -4.22
CA LEU A 123 -7.64 9.20 -3.38
C LEU A 123 -8.03 10.57 -2.82
N THR A 124 -9.32 10.73 -2.54
CA THR A 124 -9.87 11.91 -1.87
C THR A 124 -9.95 11.64 -0.38
N VAL A 125 -9.28 12.45 0.42
CA VAL A 125 -9.32 12.32 1.89
C VAL A 125 -10.59 12.95 2.42
N VAL A 126 -11.37 12.20 3.20
CA VAL A 126 -12.64 12.64 3.79
C VAL A 126 -12.66 12.40 5.31
N ASN A 127 -13.55 13.07 6.02
CA ASN A 127 -13.84 12.79 7.43
C ASN A 127 -14.83 11.59 7.55
N GLN A 128 -15.28 11.29 8.78
CA GLN A 128 -16.23 10.20 9.03
C GLN A 128 -17.57 10.36 8.29
N ASP A 129 -18.00 11.61 8.05
CA ASP A 129 -19.25 11.97 7.39
C ASP A 129 -19.09 12.16 5.87
N LEU A 130 -17.96 11.73 5.29
CA LEU A 130 -17.58 11.86 3.88
C LEU A 130 -17.41 13.32 3.39
N GLU A 131 -17.22 14.27 4.29
CA GLU A 131 -16.88 15.65 3.90
C GLU A 131 -15.41 15.72 3.48
N VAL A 132 -15.13 16.36 2.34
CA VAL A 132 -13.80 16.42 1.74
C VAL A 132 -12.83 17.28 2.56
N LEU A 133 -11.77 16.66 3.03
CA LEU A 133 -10.63 17.30 3.70
C LEU A 133 -9.50 17.64 2.73
N SER A 134 -9.28 16.82 1.71
CA SER A 134 -8.33 17.05 0.63
C SER A 134 -8.76 16.29 -0.62
N SER A 135 -8.79 16.95 -1.76
CA SER A 135 -9.16 16.33 -3.05
C SER A 135 -8.09 15.39 -3.61
N SER A 136 -6.87 15.41 -3.08
CA SER A 136 -5.75 14.57 -3.52
C SER A 136 -4.82 14.29 -2.35
N MET A 137 -4.60 13.03 -2.03
CA MET A 137 -3.61 12.61 -1.03
C MET A 137 -2.19 12.80 -1.57
N ILE A 138 -1.93 12.42 -2.80
CA ILE A 138 -0.63 12.53 -3.44
C ILE A 138 -0.13 13.99 -3.44
N ARG A 139 -0.93 14.93 -3.91
CA ARG A 139 -0.55 16.35 -3.96
C ARG A 139 -0.38 16.94 -2.57
N SER A 140 -1.20 16.57 -1.61
CA SER A 140 -1.13 17.10 -0.24
C SER A 140 0.03 16.53 0.56
N GLN A 141 0.33 15.24 0.43
CA GLN A 141 1.34 14.55 1.25
C GLN A 141 2.70 14.43 0.60
N SER A 142 2.79 14.06 -0.67
CA SER A 142 4.05 13.75 -1.36
C SER A 142 4.45 14.77 -2.42
N GLY A 143 3.47 15.46 -3.02
CA GLY A 143 3.68 16.41 -4.10
C GLY A 143 3.70 15.76 -5.49
N HIS A 144 4.14 14.50 -5.59
CA HIS A 144 4.10 13.66 -6.79
C HIS A 144 3.96 12.19 -6.42
N ALA A 145 3.46 11.39 -7.36
CA ALA A 145 3.39 9.95 -7.24
C ALA A 145 4.73 9.29 -7.60
N ASN A 146 5.08 8.21 -6.89
CA ASN A 146 6.27 7.42 -7.19
C ASN A 146 5.92 6.33 -8.23
N THR A 147 6.82 6.12 -9.19
CA THR A 147 6.71 5.06 -10.19
C THR A 147 8.03 4.35 -10.46
N GLU A 148 9.11 4.78 -9.81
CA GLU A 148 10.46 4.28 -10.03
C GLU A 148 11.04 3.61 -8.77
N LEU A 149 11.87 2.58 -8.95
CA LEU A 149 12.48 1.82 -7.86
C LEU A 149 13.25 2.71 -6.87
N VAL A 150 14.03 3.66 -7.38
CA VAL A 150 14.81 4.58 -6.52
C VAL A 150 13.94 5.41 -5.59
N GLN A 151 12.72 5.73 -5.99
CA GLN A 151 11.75 6.45 -5.16
C GLN A 151 11.16 5.52 -4.10
N GLU A 152 10.68 4.33 -4.51
CA GLU A 152 10.05 3.35 -3.61
C GLU A 152 11.04 2.77 -2.58
N LEU A 153 12.34 2.71 -2.87
CA LEU A 153 13.33 2.35 -1.85
C LEU A 153 13.29 3.28 -0.64
N THR A 154 13.04 4.56 -0.85
CA THR A 154 13.13 5.57 0.21
C THR A 154 11.78 5.98 0.79
N GLU A 155 10.71 5.97 0.01
CA GLU A 155 9.38 6.47 0.41
C GLU A 155 8.28 5.85 -0.44
N ASN A 156 7.21 5.36 0.19
CA ASN A 156 6.03 4.84 -0.49
C ASN A 156 5.00 5.96 -0.73
N THR A 157 4.38 5.95 -1.90
CA THR A 157 3.20 6.78 -2.21
C THR A 157 1.97 5.96 -2.56
N VAL A 158 2.09 4.64 -2.63
CA VAL A 158 0.97 3.74 -2.86
C VAL A 158 0.16 3.58 -1.58
N THR A 159 -1.16 3.64 -1.69
CA THR A 159 -2.10 3.22 -0.65
C THR A 159 -2.77 1.92 -1.09
N GLY A 160 -2.84 0.93 -0.21
CA GLY A 160 -3.39 -0.39 -0.53
C GLY A 160 -4.80 -0.30 -1.12
N GLY A 161 -5.69 0.44 -0.47
CA GLY A 161 -7.09 0.58 -0.88
C GLY A 161 -7.31 1.04 -2.33
N VAL A 162 -6.38 1.77 -2.95
CA VAL A 162 -6.46 2.20 -4.36
C VAL A 162 -5.58 1.41 -5.32
N ALA A 163 -5.01 0.30 -4.87
CA ALA A 163 -4.07 -0.49 -5.64
C ALA A 163 -4.72 -1.71 -6.32
N MET A 164 -4.30 -1.95 -7.56
CA MET A 164 -4.56 -3.17 -8.32
C MET A 164 -3.24 -3.80 -8.73
N VAL A 165 -3.13 -5.11 -8.63
CA VAL A 165 -1.98 -5.89 -9.07
C VAL A 165 -2.40 -7.02 -9.99
N ASN A 166 -1.53 -7.42 -10.92
CA ASN A 166 -1.79 -8.62 -11.74
C ASN A 166 -1.24 -9.90 -11.09
N HIS A 167 -1.60 -11.04 -11.65
CA HIS A 167 -1.17 -12.35 -11.14
C HIS A 167 0.35 -12.51 -11.16
N ALA A 168 1.03 -12.01 -12.20
CA ALA A 168 2.48 -12.08 -12.30
C ALA A 168 3.19 -11.37 -11.13
N LEU A 169 2.62 -10.28 -10.61
CA LEU A 169 3.15 -9.61 -9.43
C LEU A 169 2.83 -10.39 -8.14
N ILE A 170 1.63 -10.95 -8.00
CA ILE A 170 1.25 -11.77 -6.83
C ILE A 170 2.17 -12.99 -6.70
N GLN A 171 2.58 -13.61 -7.79
CA GLN A 171 3.53 -14.74 -7.77
C GLN A 171 4.91 -14.37 -7.20
N LEU A 172 5.30 -13.08 -7.23
CA LEU A 172 6.54 -12.60 -6.63
C LEU A 172 6.40 -12.28 -5.13
N TRP A 173 5.18 -12.23 -4.61
CA TRP A 173 4.95 -11.90 -3.19
C TRP A 173 5.27 -13.08 -2.27
N ASN A 174 6.52 -13.16 -1.87
CA ASN A 174 7.08 -14.27 -1.09
C ASN A 174 7.39 -13.92 0.39
N GLN A 175 7.12 -12.68 0.82
CA GLN A 175 7.43 -12.21 2.18
C GLN A 175 6.19 -11.59 2.85
N THR A 176 5.93 -12.01 4.10
CA THR A 176 4.88 -11.44 4.96
C THR A 176 5.40 -10.99 6.32
N GLU A 177 6.62 -11.36 6.64
CA GLU A 177 7.34 -10.94 7.84
C GLU A 177 8.38 -9.88 7.48
N ASP A 178 8.71 -9.02 8.42
CA ASP A 178 9.78 -8.02 8.28
C ASP A 178 9.62 -7.03 7.11
N ILE A 179 8.41 -6.90 6.58
CA ILE A 179 8.03 -5.85 5.64
C ILE A 179 7.20 -4.77 6.34
N LEU A 180 7.27 -3.54 5.84
CA LEU A 180 6.58 -2.40 6.44
C LEU A 180 5.08 -2.45 6.26
N MET A 181 4.65 -2.69 5.01
CA MET A 181 3.26 -2.85 4.60
C MET A 181 3.21 -3.59 3.25
N HIS A 182 2.13 -4.32 2.99
CA HIS A 182 1.96 -5.11 1.76
C HIS A 182 1.99 -4.25 0.50
N ASP A 183 1.36 -3.08 0.51
CA ASP A 183 1.31 -2.14 -0.61
C ASP A 183 2.71 -1.62 -0.98
N TRP A 184 3.52 -1.24 0.01
CA TRP A 184 4.88 -0.80 -0.23
C TRP A 184 5.78 -1.92 -0.75
N TYR A 185 5.65 -3.13 -0.19
CA TYR A 185 6.44 -4.26 -0.65
C TYR A 185 6.09 -4.67 -2.09
N LEU A 186 4.79 -4.68 -2.43
CA LEU A 186 4.33 -4.92 -3.80
C LEU A 186 4.77 -3.81 -4.78
N ALA A 187 4.79 -2.55 -4.36
CA ALA A 187 5.33 -1.44 -5.16
C ALA A 187 6.83 -1.59 -5.42
N LEU A 188 7.60 -2.06 -4.43
CA LEU A 188 9.01 -2.42 -4.61
C LEU A 188 9.18 -3.56 -5.62
N LEU A 189 8.40 -4.63 -5.51
CA LEU A 189 8.43 -5.74 -6.47
C LEU A 189 8.03 -5.29 -7.87
N ALA A 190 6.98 -4.48 -8.02
CA ALA A 190 6.54 -3.95 -9.31
C ALA A 190 7.62 -3.09 -9.97
N THR A 191 8.27 -2.19 -9.22
CA THR A 191 9.35 -1.34 -9.74
C THR A 191 10.65 -2.12 -9.99
N ALA A 192 10.88 -3.20 -9.24
CA ALA A 192 12.07 -4.04 -9.41
C ALA A 192 11.96 -4.97 -10.62
N PHE A 193 10.81 -5.59 -10.86
CA PHE A 193 10.63 -6.69 -11.84
C PHE A 193 9.69 -6.37 -12.99
N GLY A 194 8.97 -5.26 -12.94
CA GLY A 194 7.97 -4.90 -13.92
C GLY A 194 7.68 -3.41 -13.97
N LYS A 195 6.42 -3.03 -13.70
CA LYS A 195 5.97 -1.64 -13.80
C LYS A 195 5.04 -1.26 -12.64
N LEU A 196 5.28 -0.08 -12.06
CA LEU A 196 4.37 0.65 -11.18
C LEU A 196 3.80 1.82 -11.97
N VAL A 197 2.47 1.93 -12.02
CA VAL A 197 1.74 2.93 -12.80
C VAL A 197 0.81 3.73 -11.89
N TYR A 198 0.81 5.03 -12.05
CA TYR A 198 -0.08 5.94 -11.34
C TYR A 198 -1.15 6.52 -12.27
N ILE A 199 -2.40 6.53 -11.83
CA ILE A 199 -3.52 7.22 -12.46
C ILE A 199 -3.85 8.47 -11.63
N ASP A 200 -3.68 9.66 -12.23
CA ASP A 200 -3.96 10.97 -11.58
C ASP A 200 -5.47 11.24 -11.51
N GLN A 201 -6.21 10.30 -10.92
CA GLN A 201 -7.64 10.41 -10.62
C GLN A 201 -7.93 9.68 -9.32
N PRO A 202 -8.83 10.20 -8.46
CA PRO A 202 -9.20 9.50 -7.24
C PRO A 202 -9.98 8.22 -7.54
N GLY A 203 -9.60 7.13 -6.88
CA GLY A 203 -10.30 5.84 -6.96
C GLY A 203 -11.26 5.61 -5.80
N GLU A 204 -11.09 6.35 -4.70
CA GLU A 204 -11.91 6.19 -3.50
C GLU A 204 -11.96 7.46 -2.66
N LEU A 205 -12.92 7.47 -1.75
CA LEU A 205 -13.01 8.39 -0.62
C LEU A 205 -12.34 7.71 0.59
N TYR A 206 -11.12 8.14 0.91
CA TYR A 206 -10.32 7.63 2.02
C TYR A 206 -10.76 8.27 3.33
N ARG A 207 -11.39 7.47 4.18
CA ARG A 207 -12.01 7.94 5.42
C ARG A 207 -10.98 8.11 6.53
N GLN A 208 -11.01 9.26 7.20
CA GLN A 208 -10.18 9.54 8.36
C GLN A 208 -10.98 9.41 9.65
N HIS A 209 -10.60 8.46 10.52
CA HIS A 209 -11.16 8.28 11.85
C HIS A 209 -10.05 7.89 12.87
N GLU A 210 -10.42 7.76 14.14
CA GLU A 210 -9.43 7.55 15.22
C GLU A 210 -8.73 6.19 15.15
N HIS A 211 -9.30 5.21 14.48
CA HIS A 211 -8.85 3.82 14.38
C HIS A 211 -8.05 3.49 13.11
N ASN A 212 -7.82 4.45 12.20
CA ASN A 212 -6.98 4.18 11.01
C ASN A 212 -5.57 3.74 11.40
N VAL A 213 -5.08 2.66 10.80
CA VAL A 213 -3.71 2.15 10.99
C VAL A 213 -2.67 3.20 10.60
N LEU A 214 -2.90 3.91 9.50
CA LEU A 214 -2.07 4.99 8.97
C LEU A 214 -2.92 6.22 8.63
N GLY A 215 -3.56 6.84 9.62
CA GLY A 215 -4.39 8.02 9.39
C GLY A 215 -3.65 9.23 8.82
N ALA A 216 -4.29 10.02 7.94
CA ALA A 216 -3.79 11.32 7.52
C ALA A 216 -3.51 12.19 8.76
N ARG A 217 -2.28 12.66 8.87
CA ARG A 217 -1.78 13.31 10.09
C ARG A 217 -2.47 14.66 10.30
N THR A 218 -3.43 14.75 11.22
CA THR A 218 -4.03 16.02 11.62
C THR A 218 -2.98 16.98 12.15
N TRP A 219 -3.16 18.29 11.90
CA TRP A 219 -2.23 19.36 12.27
C TRP A 219 -1.87 19.34 13.78
N SER A 220 -2.83 19.05 14.64
CA SER A 220 -2.64 18.96 16.09
C SER A 220 -1.73 17.80 16.52
N LYS A 221 -1.81 16.63 15.85
CA LYS A 221 -0.90 15.50 16.08
C LYS A 221 0.52 15.79 15.54
N ARG A 222 0.64 16.61 14.48
CA ARG A 222 1.93 17.10 13.96
C ARG A 222 2.64 17.99 14.98
N ILE A 223 1.95 19.00 15.53
CA ILE A 223 2.53 19.95 16.48
C ILE A 223 3.00 19.23 17.75
N LYS A 224 2.22 18.30 18.31
CA LYS A 224 2.62 17.51 19.49
C LYS A 224 3.87 16.64 19.26
N LYS A 225 4.08 16.14 18.02
CA LYS A 225 5.31 15.39 17.67
C LYS A 225 6.53 16.32 17.50
N TRP A 226 6.33 17.54 16.99
CA TRP A 226 7.41 18.53 16.87
C TRP A 226 7.99 18.98 18.22
N LEU A 227 7.19 18.90 19.28
CA LEU A 227 7.63 19.18 20.65
C LEU A 227 8.51 18.07 21.26
N ARG A 228 8.71 16.93 20.55
CA ARG A 228 9.56 15.82 20.97
C ARG A 228 10.51 15.41 19.84
N PRO A 229 11.57 16.20 19.57
CA PRO A 229 12.47 15.95 18.43
C PRO A 229 13.15 14.58 18.48
N SER A 230 13.51 14.08 19.68
CA SER A 230 14.10 12.74 19.84
C SER A 230 13.18 11.60 19.41
N LEU A 231 11.87 11.71 19.65
CA LEU A 231 10.89 10.72 19.22
C LEU A 231 10.72 10.75 17.69
N LEU A 232 10.66 11.95 17.11
CA LEU A 232 10.57 12.15 15.67
C LEU A 232 11.78 11.53 14.95
N PHE A 233 12.96 11.79 15.49
CA PHE A 233 14.23 11.28 14.99
C PHE A 233 14.28 9.75 15.02
N ARG A 234 13.88 9.14 16.13
CA ARG A 234 13.79 7.67 16.27
C ARG A 234 12.83 7.07 15.24
N MET A 235 11.65 7.67 15.05
CA MET A 235 10.67 7.20 14.07
C MET A 235 11.20 7.24 12.64
N TYR A 236 11.92 8.31 12.25
CA TYR A 236 12.55 8.36 10.92
C TYR A 236 13.64 7.31 10.77
N TRP A 237 14.41 7.10 11.81
CA TRP A 237 15.49 6.12 11.81
C TRP A 237 14.97 4.69 11.71
N ASP A 238 13.93 4.37 12.48
CA ASP A 238 13.27 3.07 12.40
C ASP A 238 12.66 2.82 11.01
N LEU A 239 12.06 3.85 10.39
CA LEU A 239 11.53 3.76 9.05
C LEU A 239 12.63 3.48 8.01
N ILE A 240 13.78 4.17 8.10
CA ILE A 240 14.93 3.94 7.21
C ILE A 240 15.42 2.49 7.34
N LYS A 241 15.64 2.01 8.56
CA LYS A 241 16.13 0.64 8.80
C LYS A 241 15.14 -0.41 8.27
N LYS A 242 13.85 -0.24 8.53
CA LYS A 242 12.82 -1.16 8.05
C LYS A 242 12.67 -1.12 6.54
N SER A 243 12.79 0.05 5.89
CA SER A 243 12.77 0.13 4.43
C SER A 243 14.00 -0.51 3.79
N GLN A 244 15.17 -0.44 4.44
CA GLN A 244 16.35 -1.18 4.01
C GLN A 244 16.18 -2.69 4.19
N GLN A 245 15.59 -3.14 5.32
CA GLN A 245 15.33 -4.54 5.59
C GLN A 245 14.40 -5.16 4.53
N GLN A 246 13.26 -4.51 4.24
CA GLN A 246 12.38 -5.02 3.18
C GLN A 246 13.01 -4.95 1.79
N ALA A 247 13.86 -3.95 1.49
CA ALA A 247 14.56 -3.85 0.23
C ALA A 247 15.62 -4.95 0.08
N ALA A 248 16.20 -5.44 1.18
CA ALA A 248 17.20 -6.52 1.15
C ALA A 248 16.64 -7.83 0.58
N PHE A 249 15.34 -8.12 0.77
CA PHE A 249 14.70 -9.30 0.16
C PHE A 249 14.77 -9.32 -1.37
N LEU A 250 14.86 -8.15 -2.01
CA LEU A 250 15.02 -8.07 -3.46
C LEU A 250 16.38 -8.62 -3.93
N LEU A 251 17.41 -8.59 -3.09
CA LEU A 251 18.75 -9.09 -3.45
C LEU A 251 18.82 -10.61 -3.61
N ASP A 252 17.89 -11.33 -3.00
CA ASP A 252 17.75 -12.78 -3.14
C ASP A 252 16.98 -13.19 -4.42
N MET A 253 16.45 -12.19 -5.16
CA MET A 253 15.66 -12.38 -6.37
C MET A 253 16.49 -12.05 -7.63
N PRO A 254 16.06 -12.48 -8.85
CA PRO A 254 16.81 -12.29 -10.09
C PRO A 254 16.72 -10.86 -10.64
N LEU A 255 17.25 -9.88 -9.92
CA LEU A 255 17.36 -8.49 -10.38
C LEU A 255 18.32 -8.33 -11.57
N SER A 256 18.03 -7.36 -12.44
CA SER A 256 19.06 -6.88 -13.40
C SER A 256 20.28 -6.33 -12.66
N ALA A 257 21.44 -6.33 -13.33
CA ALA A 257 22.69 -5.84 -12.73
C ALA A 257 22.56 -4.41 -12.19
N GLU A 258 21.94 -3.52 -12.96
CA GLU A 258 21.71 -2.12 -12.58
C GLU A 258 20.83 -1.97 -11.34
N LYS A 259 19.68 -2.68 -11.31
CA LYS A 259 18.75 -2.63 -10.16
C LYS A 259 19.38 -3.29 -8.92
N ARG A 260 20.14 -4.37 -9.11
CA ARG A 260 20.88 -5.02 -8.01
C ARG A 260 21.90 -4.08 -7.39
N GLU A 261 22.65 -3.34 -8.19
CA GLU A 261 23.62 -2.36 -7.72
C GLU A 261 22.94 -1.23 -6.93
N LEU A 262 21.82 -0.68 -7.43
CA LEU A 262 21.04 0.33 -6.74
C LEU A 262 20.50 -0.17 -5.39
N VAL A 263 19.88 -1.35 -5.36
CA VAL A 263 19.33 -1.94 -4.13
C VAL A 263 20.42 -2.24 -3.12
N ALA A 264 21.54 -2.86 -3.56
CA ALA A 264 22.69 -3.15 -2.71
C ALA A 264 23.28 -1.86 -2.11
N ALA A 265 23.47 -0.82 -2.93
CA ALA A 265 23.95 0.47 -2.46
C ALA A 265 23.04 1.08 -1.39
N TYR A 266 21.71 1.01 -1.57
CA TYR A 266 20.75 1.49 -0.57
C TYR A 266 20.79 0.66 0.73
N VAL A 267 20.81 -0.66 0.62
CA VAL A 267 20.79 -1.58 1.78
C VAL A 267 22.05 -1.44 2.63
N THR A 268 23.22 -1.29 1.97
CA THR A 268 24.53 -1.26 2.67
C THR A 268 25.06 0.15 2.95
N ILE A 269 24.30 1.21 2.60
CA ILE A 269 24.76 2.60 2.72
C ILE A 269 25.23 2.95 4.14
N LEU A 270 24.56 2.39 5.17
CA LEU A 270 24.92 2.66 6.57
C LEU A 270 26.23 1.98 7.00
N ASP A 271 26.72 1.00 6.26
CA ASP A 271 27.98 0.31 6.55
C ASP A 271 29.20 1.05 5.95
N GLN A 272 28.93 2.02 5.08
CA GLN A 272 29.96 2.79 4.41
C GLN A 272 30.48 3.96 5.28
N PRO A 273 31.71 4.46 5.04
CA PRO A 273 32.22 5.70 5.62
C PRO A 273 31.36 6.91 5.24
N MET A 274 31.38 7.97 6.06
CA MET A 274 30.53 9.15 5.89
C MET A 274 30.60 9.78 4.48
N HIS A 275 31.81 9.90 3.90
CA HIS A 275 31.99 10.48 2.57
C HIS A 275 31.40 9.60 1.45
N GLU A 276 31.49 8.28 1.57
CA GLU A 276 30.91 7.34 0.61
C GLU A 276 29.38 7.35 0.69
N ARG A 277 28.77 7.47 1.87
CA ARG A 277 27.31 7.63 2.02
C ARG A 277 26.79 8.83 1.24
N TRP A 278 27.51 9.96 1.32
CA TRP A 278 27.14 11.15 0.55
C TRP A 278 27.27 10.92 -0.96
N GLN A 279 28.34 10.23 -1.41
CA GLN A 279 28.51 9.87 -2.82
C GLN A 279 27.39 8.96 -3.32
N ILE A 280 27.02 7.92 -2.56
CA ILE A 280 25.93 6.98 -2.89
C ILE A 280 24.60 7.73 -3.00
N LEU A 281 24.25 8.59 -2.03
CA LEU A 281 23.03 9.39 -2.09
C LEU A 281 22.93 10.22 -3.38
N ARG A 282 24.04 10.82 -3.81
CA ARG A 282 24.08 11.62 -5.04
C ARG A 282 24.10 10.78 -6.31
N GLN A 283 24.90 9.73 -6.33
CA GLN A 283 25.06 8.85 -7.50
C GLN A 283 23.74 8.22 -7.91
N TYR A 284 22.99 7.69 -6.94
CA TYR A 284 21.71 7.02 -7.20
C TYR A 284 20.49 7.94 -7.04
N GLY A 285 20.66 9.19 -6.66
CA GLY A 285 19.55 10.12 -6.46
C GLY A 285 18.60 9.74 -5.32
N LEU A 286 19.10 9.05 -4.29
CA LEU A 286 18.31 8.61 -3.15
C LEU A 286 17.83 9.80 -2.31
N ARG A 287 16.52 10.05 -2.33
CA ARG A 287 15.89 11.20 -1.66
C ARG A 287 14.44 10.92 -1.32
N LYS A 288 13.87 11.72 -0.46
CA LYS A 288 12.41 11.75 -0.18
C LYS A 288 11.69 12.67 -1.17
N ASN A 289 10.37 12.54 -1.24
CA ASN A 289 9.54 13.33 -2.15
C ASN A 289 9.56 14.84 -1.81
N LYS A 290 9.58 15.22 -0.53
CA LYS A 290 9.65 16.62 -0.09
C LYS A 290 11.06 17.02 0.34
N ALA A 291 11.47 18.25 0.00
CA ALA A 291 12.80 18.78 0.30
C ALA A 291 13.16 18.70 1.79
N PHE A 292 12.21 19.04 2.68
CA PHE A 292 12.42 18.94 4.12
C PHE A 292 12.69 17.48 4.56
N HIS A 293 11.90 16.53 4.09
CA HIS A 293 12.09 15.11 4.40
C HIS A 293 13.40 14.57 3.80
N THR A 294 13.79 15.07 2.62
CA THR A 294 15.11 14.77 2.00
C THR A 294 16.25 15.28 2.88
N LEU A 295 16.16 16.50 3.38
CA LEU A 295 17.17 17.05 4.29
C LEU A 295 17.34 16.18 5.54
N VAL A 296 16.22 15.82 6.19
CA VAL A 296 16.24 14.94 7.38
C VAL A 296 16.82 13.57 7.02
N PHE A 297 16.37 12.95 5.95
CA PHE A 297 16.84 11.65 5.48
C PHE A 297 18.36 11.67 5.20
N THR A 298 18.82 12.65 4.42
CA THR A 298 20.23 12.83 4.08
C THR A 298 21.08 13.02 5.33
N THR A 299 20.64 13.88 6.25
CA THR A 299 21.37 14.11 7.51
C THR A 299 21.49 12.83 8.32
N LEU A 300 20.39 12.06 8.47
CA LEU A 300 20.38 10.79 9.19
C LEU A 300 21.32 9.75 8.56
N ILE A 301 21.27 9.58 7.24
CA ILE A 301 22.15 8.65 6.53
C ILE A 301 23.63 9.06 6.70
N ILE A 302 23.97 10.34 6.54
CA ILE A 302 25.36 10.81 6.60
C ILE A 302 25.91 10.69 8.01
N SER A 303 25.17 11.17 9.02
CA SER A 303 25.67 11.21 10.41
C SER A 303 25.65 9.84 11.09
N LYS A 304 24.80 8.90 10.65
CA LYS A 304 24.57 7.59 11.30
C LYS A 304 24.18 7.76 12.79
N PHE A 305 23.37 8.77 13.08
CA PHE A 305 23.04 9.16 14.43
C PHE A 305 21.99 8.24 15.04
#